data_277b93417cb108d6924159f659d93a42
#
_entry.id   277b93417cb108d6924159f659d93a42
#
_cell.length_a   1.000
_cell.length_b   1.000
_cell.length_c   1.000
_cell.angle_alpha   90.00
_cell.angle_beta   90.00
_cell.angle_gamma   90.00
#
_symmetry.space_group_name_H-M   'P 1'
#
loop_
_entity.id
_entity.type
_entity.pdbx_description
1 polymer ?
#
loop_
_entity_poly.entity_id
_entity_poly.type
_entity_poly.pdbx_seq_one_letter_code
_entity_poly.pdbx_strand_id
1 'polypeptide(L)'
;MSKLDRWWVCKEETAMARAVAAFLSISDLGLVLDSPMWCSALTSRRIAECEPLWARRMYSTLIEENDLVFGAKKKLLQVAQDMRQEADYAVMGVAVNCGPALMGDDIEGICQSVMDIPVCVSDASGFNGDADRGWSDAMISLLRKVPHFSEKKQAGKINVIGQCILDPASDERGNKVLFIPGCQPMKYEELARLSEAEMNLVVHPRGLVVARWLQEHAHVPYSIQ
;
A
#
# COMPACT_ATOMS: atom_id res chain seq x y z
N MET A 1 -11.60 20.42 -22.16
CA MET A 1 -10.28 19.74 -22.11
C MET A 1 -9.72 19.65 -23.51
N SER A 2 -8.60 20.31 -23.78
CA SER A 2 -7.96 20.33 -25.09
C SER A 2 -7.32 18.97 -25.44
N LYS A 3 -7.01 18.73 -26.74
CA LYS A 3 -6.29 17.51 -27.13
C LYS A 3 -4.92 17.36 -26.46
N LEU A 4 -4.31 18.48 -26.03
CA LEU A 4 -3.03 18.50 -25.30
C LEU A 4 -3.15 17.96 -23.87
N ASP A 5 -4.31 18.11 -23.22
CA ASP A 5 -4.54 17.62 -21.86
C ASP A 5 -4.54 16.09 -21.76
N ARG A 6 -4.66 15.39 -22.90
CA ARG A 6 -4.67 13.91 -22.95
C ARG A 6 -3.29 13.26 -22.91
N TRP A 7 -2.25 14.00 -23.26
CA TRP A 7 -0.88 13.45 -23.32
C TRP A 7 -0.20 13.37 -21.94
N TRP A 8 -0.70 14.14 -20.96
CA TRP A 8 -0.11 14.25 -19.61
C TRP A 8 -0.90 13.49 -18.55
N VAL A 9 -2.09 13.00 -18.87
CA VAL A 9 -2.89 12.18 -17.97
C VAL A 9 -2.63 10.73 -18.33
N CYS A 10 -1.67 10.10 -17.64
CA CYS A 10 -1.58 8.66 -17.62
C CYS A 10 -2.86 8.14 -16.95
N LYS A 11 -3.84 7.73 -17.74
CA LYS A 11 -5.12 7.21 -17.24
C LYS A 11 -4.99 5.78 -16.73
N GLU A 12 -3.93 5.10 -17.14
CA GLU A 12 -3.64 3.74 -16.70
C GLU A 12 -2.96 3.82 -15.34
N GLU A 13 -3.59 3.22 -14.36
CA GLU A 13 -3.00 3.10 -13.05
C GLU A 13 -1.96 1.99 -13.05
N THR A 14 -0.82 2.26 -12.43
CA THR A 14 0.29 1.32 -12.32
C THR A 14 0.19 0.52 -11.02
N ALA A 15 0.83 -0.67 -10.99
CA ALA A 15 0.98 -1.44 -9.76
C ALA A 15 1.60 -0.59 -8.63
N MET A 16 2.57 0.27 -8.98
CA MET A 16 3.20 1.21 -8.05
C MET A 16 2.19 2.19 -7.44
N ALA A 17 1.38 2.86 -8.25
CA ALA A 17 0.40 3.83 -7.76
C ALA A 17 -0.63 3.18 -6.82
N ARG A 18 -1.08 1.97 -7.16
CA ARG A 18 -2.05 1.23 -6.34
C ARG A 18 -1.44 0.66 -5.07
N ALA A 19 -0.22 0.17 -5.09
CA ALA A 19 0.50 -0.24 -3.88
C ALA A 19 0.71 0.95 -2.93
N VAL A 20 1.11 2.09 -3.47
CA VAL A 20 1.28 3.35 -2.73
C VAL A 20 -0.04 3.80 -2.10
N ALA A 21 -1.14 3.77 -2.85
CA ALA A 21 -2.45 4.13 -2.32
C ALA A 21 -2.89 3.19 -1.17
N ALA A 22 -2.63 1.89 -1.29
CA ALA A 22 -2.92 0.92 -0.24
C ALA A 22 -2.09 1.21 1.03
N PHE A 23 -0.79 1.42 0.92
CA PHE A 23 0.08 1.76 2.05
C PHE A 23 -0.33 3.08 2.71
N LEU A 24 -0.56 4.14 1.94
CA LEU A 24 -0.87 5.46 2.48
C LEU A 24 -2.27 5.58 3.09
N SER A 25 -3.14 4.60 2.87
CA SER A 25 -4.40 4.49 3.61
C SER A 25 -4.17 4.24 5.11
N ILE A 26 -2.97 3.78 5.48
CA ILE A 26 -2.55 3.68 6.88
C ILE A 26 -1.95 5.02 7.31
N SER A 27 -2.64 5.72 8.22
CA SER A 27 -2.37 7.13 8.54
C SER A 27 -1.06 7.37 9.28
N ASP A 28 -0.57 6.37 10.00
CA ASP A 28 0.68 6.35 10.76
C ASP A 28 1.77 5.50 10.10
N LEU A 29 1.69 5.34 8.76
CA LEU A 29 2.70 4.68 7.94
C LEU A 29 3.59 5.71 7.24
N GLY A 30 4.91 5.50 7.33
CA GLY A 30 5.90 6.14 6.46
C GLY A 30 6.19 5.26 5.25
N LEU A 31 6.19 5.83 4.06
CA LEU A 31 6.33 5.08 2.80
C LEU A 31 7.60 5.44 2.07
N VAL A 32 8.41 4.45 1.74
CA VAL A 32 9.54 4.58 0.83
C VAL A 32 9.19 4.06 -0.56
N LEU A 33 9.40 4.89 -1.56
CA LEU A 33 9.40 4.51 -2.96
C LEU A 33 10.81 4.08 -3.34
N ASP A 34 11.05 2.80 -3.46
CA ASP A 34 12.32 2.29 -3.96
C ASP A 34 12.31 2.30 -5.48
N SER A 35 12.65 3.46 -6.05
CA SER A 35 12.39 3.74 -7.46
C SER A 35 13.24 4.90 -8.02
N PRO A 36 13.41 4.96 -9.35
CA PRO A 36 13.96 6.12 -10.05
C PRO A 36 13.11 7.38 -9.86
N MET A 37 13.73 8.54 -10.02
CA MET A 37 13.11 9.87 -9.83
C MET A 37 11.77 10.02 -10.59
N TRP A 38 11.70 9.62 -11.86
CA TRP A 38 10.52 9.80 -12.69
C TRP A 38 9.33 8.97 -12.20
N CYS A 39 9.56 7.71 -11.80
CA CYS A 39 8.51 6.86 -11.25
C CYS A 39 7.99 7.41 -9.93
N SER A 40 8.89 7.87 -9.05
CA SER A 40 8.53 8.54 -7.79
C SER A 40 7.73 9.81 -8.03
N ALA A 41 8.18 10.68 -8.93
CA ALA A 41 7.52 11.96 -9.20
C ALA A 41 6.11 11.77 -9.79
N LEU A 42 5.94 10.85 -10.75
CA LEU A 42 4.64 10.56 -11.36
C LEU A 42 3.68 9.93 -10.34
N THR A 43 4.16 9.00 -9.54
CA THR A 43 3.35 8.36 -8.49
C THR A 43 2.93 9.38 -7.42
N SER A 44 3.89 10.18 -6.92
CA SER A 44 3.60 11.22 -5.92
C SER A 44 2.58 12.24 -6.43
N ARG A 45 2.73 12.68 -7.68
CA ARG A 45 1.77 13.57 -8.32
C ARG A 45 0.37 12.94 -8.38
N ARG A 46 0.27 11.69 -8.81
CA ARG A 46 -1.01 10.98 -8.91
C ARG A 46 -1.72 10.86 -7.56
N ILE A 47 -0.97 10.54 -6.52
CA ILE A 47 -1.49 10.48 -5.15
C ILE A 47 -1.93 11.87 -4.66
N ALA A 48 -1.12 12.89 -4.90
CA ALA A 48 -1.42 14.27 -4.48
C ALA A 48 -2.66 14.85 -5.18
N GLU A 49 -3.01 14.38 -6.37
CA GLU A 49 -4.27 14.74 -7.06
C GLU A 49 -5.50 14.17 -6.34
N CYS A 50 -5.37 13.04 -5.64
CA CYS A 50 -6.45 12.41 -4.89
C CYS A 50 -6.47 12.86 -3.42
N GLU A 51 -5.30 12.84 -2.76
CA GLU A 51 -5.15 13.21 -1.35
C GLU A 51 -3.79 13.89 -1.10
N PRO A 52 -3.74 15.24 -1.16
CA PRO A 52 -2.48 15.99 -1.07
C PRO A 52 -1.67 15.74 0.20
N LEU A 53 -2.32 15.45 1.33
CA LEU A 53 -1.63 15.22 2.60
C LEU A 53 -0.88 13.89 2.63
N TRP A 54 -1.28 12.92 1.84
CA TRP A 54 -0.61 11.63 1.78
C TRP A 54 0.81 11.73 1.23
N ALA A 55 1.03 12.64 0.27
CA ALA A 55 2.35 12.84 -0.31
C ALA A 55 3.44 13.28 0.70
N ARG A 56 3.03 13.85 1.84
CA ARG A 56 3.96 14.26 2.91
C ARG A 56 4.62 13.11 3.65
N ARG A 57 4.12 11.89 3.50
CA ARG A 57 4.63 10.67 4.14
C ARG A 57 5.40 9.78 3.17
N MET A 58 5.73 10.33 1.99
CA MET A 58 6.42 9.61 0.92
C MET A 58 7.87 10.05 0.83
N TYR A 59 8.75 9.09 0.88
CA TYR A 59 10.20 9.21 0.70
C TYR A 59 10.60 8.47 -0.56
N SER A 60 11.74 8.76 -1.14
CA SER A 60 12.21 8.06 -2.34
C SER A 60 13.71 7.85 -2.34
N THR A 61 14.15 6.68 -2.78
CA THR A 61 15.56 6.35 -2.95
C THR A 61 16.21 7.09 -4.12
N LEU A 62 15.42 7.57 -5.07
CA LEU A 62 15.89 8.26 -6.28
C LEU A 62 17.02 7.49 -6.97
N ILE A 63 16.76 6.21 -7.25
CA ILE A 63 17.72 5.30 -7.88
C ILE A 63 18.18 5.84 -9.23
N GLU A 64 19.46 5.75 -9.47
CA GLU A 64 20.16 6.12 -10.70
C GLU A 64 20.74 4.88 -11.39
N GLU A 65 21.25 5.04 -12.60
CA GLU A 65 21.82 3.96 -13.41
C GLU A 65 22.95 3.21 -12.69
N ASN A 66 23.82 3.93 -11.98
CA ASN A 66 24.91 3.34 -11.21
C ASN A 66 24.41 2.46 -10.06
N ASP A 67 23.29 2.82 -9.43
CA ASP A 67 22.70 2.03 -8.35
C ASP A 67 22.15 0.69 -8.87
N LEU A 68 21.64 0.65 -10.09
CA LEU A 68 21.18 -0.59 -10.72
C LEU A 68 22.32 -1.57 -11.02
N VAL A 69 23.54 -1.06 -11.21
CA VAL A 69 24.74 -1.87 -11.50
C VAL A 69 25.47 -2.31 -10.22
N PHE A 70 25.60 -1.39 -9.26
CA PHE A 70 26.44 -1.57 -8.07
C PHE A 70 25.63 -1.82 -6.78
N GLY A 71 24.28 -1.81 -6.86
CA GLY A 71 23.36 -1.98 -5.74
C GLY A 71 22.93 -0.65 -5.11
N ALA A 72 21.68 -0.57 -4.70
CA ALA A 72 21.04 0.61 -4.11
C ALA A 72 20.98 0.59 -2.57
N LYS A 73 21.54 -0.44 -1.92
CA LYS A 73 21.46 -0.65 -0.46
C LYS A 73 21.77 0.61 0.35
N LYS A 74 22.80 1.39 -0.04
CA LYS A 74 23.20 2.59 0.71
C LYS A 74 22.11 3.68 0.67
N LYS A 75 21.49 3.89 -0.51
CA LYS A 75 20.40 4.86 -0.67
C LYS A 75 19.17 4.44 0.13
N LEU A 76 18.82 3.15 0.09
CA LEU A 76 17.69 2.62 0.85
C LEU A 76 17.90 2.77 2.37
N LEU A 77 19.09 2.43 2.88
CA LEU A 77 19.43 2.63 4.29
C LEU A 77 19.33 4.10 4.70
N GLN A 78 19.88 5.00 3.89
CA GLN A 78 19.85 6.44 4.17
C GLN A 78 18.42 6.95 4.26
N VAL A 79 17.58 6.63 3.28
CA VAL A 79 16.16 7.06 3.24
C VAL A 79 15.38 6.49 4.42
N ALA A 80 15.62 5.23 4.81
CA ALA A 80 14.99 4.63 5.98
C ALA A 80 15.38 5.37 7.28
N GLN A 81 16.67 5.72 7.42
CA GLN A 81 17.16 6.49 8.56
C GLN A 81 16.58 7.92 8.59
N ASP A 82 16.53 8.60 7.46
CA ASP A 82 15.96 9.94 7.35
C ASP A 82 14.48 9.93 7.75
N MET A 83 13.71 8.97 7.24
CA MET A 83 12.30 8.78 7.58
C MET A 83 12.10 8.58 9.08
N ARG A 84 12.96 7.77 9.72
CA ARG A 84 12.91 7.52 11.18
C ARG A 84 13.19 8.78 12.00
N GLN A 85 14.06 9.67 11.50
CA GLN A 85 14.42 10.92 12.19
C GLN A 85 13.35 12.00 12.04
N GLU A 86 12.58 11.97 10.94
CA GLU A 86 11.61 13.03 10.65
C GLU A 86 10.28 12.85 11.37
N ALA A 87 9.83 11.60 11.61
CA ALA A 87 8.54 11.34 12.25
C ALA A 87 8.46 9.95 12.90
N ASP A 88 7.60 9.84 13.91
CA ASP A 88 7.26 8.59 14.58
C ASP A 88 6.17 7.86 13.78
N TYR A 89 6.56 6.91 12.96
CA TYR A 89 5.65 6.02 12.25
C TYR A 89 5.46 4.71 13.02
N ALA A 90 4.27 4.13 12.94
CA ALA A 90 3.96 2.82 13.53
C ALA A 90 4.41 1.66 12.64
N VAL A 91 4.54 1.90 11.34
CA VAL A 91 4.94 0.90 10.34
C VAL A 91 5.62 1.59 9.16
N MET A 92 6.59 0.93 8.56
CA MET A 92 7.24 1.34 7.32
C MET A 92 6.71 0.52 6.15
N GLY A 93 6.25 1.18 5.10
CA GLY A 93 5.98 0.57 3.80
C GLY A 93 7.13 0.80 2.83
N VAL A 94 7.42 -0.19 1.98
CA VAL A 94 8.34 -0.03 0.85
C VAL A 94 7.67 -0.54 -0.41
N ALA A 95 7.47 0.36 -1.37
CA ALA A 95 6.98 0.01 -2.70
C ALA A 95 8.17 -0.09 -3.67
N VAL A 96 8.45 -1.31 -4.13
CA VAL A 96 9.62 -1.64 -4.94
C VAL A 96 9.28 -1.55 -6.43
N ASN A 97 9.98 -0.69 -7.16
CA ASN A 97 9.78 -0.48 -8.59
C ASN A 97 10.54 -1.53 -9.43
N CYS A 98 10.35 -1.49 -10.75
CA CYS A 98 10.93 -2.43 -11.70
C CYS A 98 12.46 -2.58 -11.60
N GLY A 99 13.20 -1.48 -11.49
CA GLY A 99 14.66 -1.53 -11.38
C GLY A 99 15.13 -2.28 -10.13
N PRO A 100 14.77 -1.84 -8.92
CA PRO A 100 15.10 -2.52 -7.68
C PRO A 100 14.59 -3.97 -7.62
N ALA A 101 13.40 -4.26 -8.15
CA ALA A 101 12.88 -5.62 -8.19
C ALA A 101 13.79 -6.60 -8.99
N LEU A 102 14.48 -6.10 -10.03
CA LEU A 102 15.43 -6.90 -10.81
C LEU A 102 16.77 -7.12 -10.10
N MET A 103 17.14 -6.25 -9.16
CA MET A 103 18.40 -6.39 -8.41
C MET A 103 18.34 -7.55 -7.40
N GLY A 104 17.16 -7.90 -6.91
CA GLY A 104 16.96 -9.02 -5.98
C GLY A 104 17.53 -8.77 -4.58
N ASP A 105 17.68 -7.50 -4.18
CA ASP A 105 18.13 -7.13 -2.84
C ASP A 105 17.12 -7.57 -1.78
N ASP A 106 17.59 -7.95 -0.60
CA ASP A 106 16.75 -8.19 0.59
C ASP A 106 16.30 -6.85 1.20
N ILE A 107 15.33 -6.23 0.54
CA ILE A 107 14.79 -4.91 0.91
C ILE A 107 14.28 -4.90 2.36
N GLU A 108 13.55 -5.95 2.76
CA GLU A 108 13.02 -6.07 4.12
C GLU A 108 14.13 -6.14 5.15
N GLY A 109 15.10 -7.02 4.97
CA GLY A 109 16.24 -7.18 5.87
C GLY A 109 17.11 -5.93 5.94
N ILE A 110 17.31 -5.23 4.81
CA ILE A 110 18.04 -3.96 4.75
C ILE A 110 17.33 -2.91 5.62
N CYS A 111 16.05 -2.68 5.42
CA CYS A 111 15.29 -1.68 6.18
C CYS A 111 15.18 -2.07 7.66
N GLN A 112 14.89 -3.35 7.96
CA GLN A 112 14.77 -3.84 9.34
C GLN A 112 16.07 -3.68 10.14
N SER A 113 17.23 -3.62 9.49
CA SER A 113 18.51 -3.39 10.17
C SER A 113 18.64 -2.02 10.85
N VAL A 114 17.81 -1.04 10.44
CA VAL A 114 17.81 0.34 10.96
C VAL A 114 16.46 0.77 11.54
N MET A 115 15.42 -0.04 11.36
CA MET A 115 14.06 0.22 11.83
C MET A 115 13.68 -0.71 12.98
N ASP A 116 13.09 -0.14 14.04
CA ASP A 116 12.53 -0.84 15.20
C ASP A 116 11.00 -1.05 15.10
N ILE A 117 10.41 -0.68 13.96
CA ILE A 117 9.01 -0.88 13.62
C ILE A 117 8.86 -1.92 12.50
N PRO A 118 7.66 -2.52 12.32
CA PRO A 118 7.43 -3.45 11.22
C PRO A 118 7.73 -2.83 9.85
N VAL A 119 8.40 -3.59 8.99
CA VAL A 119 8.68 -3.23 7.60
C VAL A 119 7.83 -4.10 6.68
N CYS A 120 7.03 -3.47 5.84
CA CYS A 120 6.11 -4.10 4.89
C CYS A 120 6.57 -3.79 3.46
N VAL A 121 6.98 -4.81 2.71
CA VAL A 121 7.49 -4.65 1.35
C VAL A 121 6.46 -5.16 0.35
N SER A 122 6.24 -4.39 -0.72
CA SER A 122 5.43 -4.81 -1.86
C SER A 122 6.24 -4.69 -3.14
N ASP A 123 6.29 -5.77 -3.91
CA ASP A 123 6.76 -5.72 -5.28
C ASP A 123 5.70 -5.02 -6.14
N ALA A 124 5.92 -3.75 -6.35
CA ALA A 124 5.07 -2.87 -7.16
C ALA A 124 5.61 -2.70 -8.59
N SER A 125 6.46 -3.63 -9.04
CA SER A 125 6.98 -3.65 -10.39
C SER A 125 5.89 -4.02 -11.41
N GLY A 126 6.04 -3.57 -12.64
CA GLY A 126 5.16 -3.97 -13.74
C GLY A 126 5.39 -5.40 -14.26
N PHE A 127 6.33 -6.15 -13.69
CA PHE A 127 6.64 -7.51 -14.14
C PHE A 127 5.72 -8.57 -13.57
N ASN A 128 5.16 -8.33 -12.37
CA ASN A 128 4.42 -9.32 -11.60
C ASN A 128 2.90 -9.23 -11.74
N GLY A 129 2.38 -8.46 -12.65
CA GLY A 129 0.94 -8.35 -12.88
C GLY A 129 0.45 -6.94 -13.16
N ASP A 130 -0.85 -6.77 -13.06
CA ASP A 130 -1.52 -5.50 -13.30
C ASP A 130 -1.52 -4.58 -12.05
N ALA A 131 -2.15 -3.43 -12.21
CA ALA A 131 -2.29 -2.45 -11.14
C ALA A 131 -2.97 -3.01 -9.89
N ASP A 132 -3.97 -3.88 -10.06
CA ASP A 132 -4.74 -4.47 -8.98
C ASP A 132 -3.90 -5.36 -8.07
N ARG A 133 -2.90 -6.04 -8.64
CA ARG A 133 -1.96 -6.84 -7.89
C ARG A 133 -1.11 -5.98 -6.96
N GLY A 134 -0.65 -4.80 -7.41
CA GLY A 134 0.08 -3.87 -6.55
C GLY A 134 -0.67 -3.53 -5.26
N TRP A 135 -1.98 -3.25 -5.37
CA TRP A 135 -2.83 -3.02 -4.21
C TRP A 135 -2.93 -4.24 -3.29
N SER A 136 -3.18 -5.42 -3.88
CA SER A 136 -3.37 -6.66 -3.14
C SER A 136 -2.10 -7.06 -2.38
N ASP A 137 -0.93 -6.98 -3.03
CA ASP A 137 0.35 -7.35 -2.45
C ASP A 137 0.74 -6.40 -1.30
N ALA A 138 0.50 -5.09 -1.45
CA ALA A 138 0.71 -4.12 -0.39
C ALA A 138 -0.19 -4.41 0.84
N MET A 139 -1.49 -4.66 0.62
CA MET A 139 -2.40 -5.02 1.71
C MET A 139 -1.99 -6.32 2.41
N ILE A 140 -1.59 -7.34 1.66
CA ILE A 140 -1.13 -8.61 2.25
C ILE A 140 0.17 -8.41 3.04
N SER A 141 1.10 -7.58 2.56
CA SER A 141 2.33 -7.29 3.28
C SER A 141 2.07 -6.64 4.64
N LEU A 142 1.10 -5.71 4.70
CA LEU A 142 0.64 -5.08 5.94
C LEU A 142 0.01 -6.11 6.89
N LEU A 143 -0.92 -6.91 6.39
CA LEU A 143 -1.66 -7.88 7.19
C LEU A 143 -0.77 -8.97 7.79
N ARG A 144 0.26 -9.41 7.07
CA ARG A 144 1.24 -10.39 7.55
C ARG A 144 2.06 -9.90 8.75
N LYS A 145 2.18 -8.60 8.93
CA LYS A 145 2.92 -7.98 10.04
C LYS A 145 2.04 -7.58 11.21
N VAL A 146 0.72 -7.77 11.13
CA VAL A 146 -0.20 -7.57 12.26
C VAL A 146 0.11 -8.63 13.32
N PRO A 147 0.51 -8.24 14.54
CA PRO A 147 0.98 -9.22 15.54
C PRO A 147 -0.14 -10.15 16.02
N HIS A 148 -1.34 -9.60 16.21
CA HIS A 148 -2.50 -10.36 16.68
C HIS A 148 -3.79 -9.77 16.09
N PHE A 149 -4.66 -10.62 15.61
CA PHE A 149 -6.02 -10.24 15.24
C PHE A 149 -6.93 -10.24 16.48
N SER A 150 -7.90 -9.31 16.51
CA SER A 150 -8.89 -9.23 17.57
C SER A 150 -9.73 -10.52 17.63
N GLU A 151 -9.90 -11.08 18.83
CA GLU A 151 -10.79 -12.22 19.06
C GLU A 151 -12.26 -11.80 19.19
N LYS A 152 -12.52 -10.50 19.34
CA LYS A 152 -13.87 -9.95 19.49
C LYS A 152 -14.59 -9.93 18.16
N LYS A 153 -15.86 -10.33 18.13
CA LYS A 153 -16.75 -10.13 16.99
C LYS A 153 -17.69 -8.96 17.26
N GLN A 154 -17.92 -8.14 16.25
CA GLN A 154 -18.84 -7.01 16.32
C GLN A 154 -20.02 -7.24 15.38
N ALA A 155 -21.23 -7.37 15.97
CA ALA A 155 -22.44 -7.57 15.21
C ALA A 155 -22.71 -6.44 14.20
N GLY A 156 -23.06 -6.80 12.98
CA GLY A 156 -23.34 -5.87 11.89
C GLY A 156 -22.11 -5.23 11.25
N LYS A 157 -20.88 -5.52 11.71
CA LYS A 157 -19.65 -5.01 11.10
C LYS A 157 -19.34 -5.79 9.81
N ILE A 158 -19.08 -5.07 8.73
CA ILE A 158 -18.69 -5.63 7.44
C ILE A 158 -17.42 -4.91 6.97
N ASN A 159 -16.42 -5.68 6.57
CA ASN A 159 -15.29 -5.15 5.85
C ASN A 159 -15.63 -5.07 4.35
N VAL A 160 -15.32 -3.95 3.71
CA VAL A 160 -15.44 -3.79 2.25
C VAL A 160 -14.04 -3.87 1.66
N ILE A 161 -13.77 -4.94 0.93
CA ILE A 161 -12.41 -5.27 0.46
C ILE A 161 -12.30 -5.03 -1.05
N GLY A 162 -11.22 -4.35 -1.45
CA GLY A 162 -10.90 -4.10 -2.85
C GLY A 162 -11.20 -2.69 -3.32
N GLN A 163 -11.75 -1.80 -2.50
CA GLN A 163 -11.90 -0.39 -2.81
C GLN A 163 -10.54 0.33 -2.67
N CYS A 164 -10.28 1.30 -3.52
CA CYS A 164 -9.05 2.09 -3.50
C CYS A 164 -9.39 3.57 -3.72
N ILE A 165 -8.64 4.48 -3.09
CA ILE A 165 -8.83 5.93 -3.24
C ILE A 165 -8.68 6.42 -4.70
N LEU A 166 -7.95 5.65 -5.51
CA LEU A 166 -7.77 5.96 -6.94
C LEU A 166 -8.99 5.60 -7.79
N ASP A 167 -9.96 4.83 -7.23
CA ASP A 167 -11.18 4.48 -7.94
C ASP A 167 -12.15 5.68 -7.96
N PRO A 168 -13.04 5.76 -8.97
CA PRO A 168 -14.16 6.68 -8.92
C PRO A 168 -14.97 6.48 -7.63
N ALA A 169 -15.48 7.59 -7.05
CA ALA A 169 -16.29 7.51 -5.85
C ALA A 169 -17.48 6.54 -6.06
N SER A 170 -17.61 5.56 -5.18
CA SER A 170 -18.72 4.62 -5.18
C SER A 170 -19.82 5.10 -4.25
N ASP A 171 -21.08 4.86 -4.63
CA ASP A 171 -22.25 5.25 -3.88
C ASP A 171 -22.24 4.77 -2.43
N GLU A 172 -22.72 5.63 -1.54
CA GLU A 172 -22.94 5.34 -0.13
C GLU A 172 -23.94 4.18 0.04
N ARG A 173 -23.52 3.14 0.72
CA ARG A 173 -24.34 1.95 0.97
C ARG A 173 -24.78 1.89 2.42
N GLY A 174 -25.93 2.45 2.70
CA GLY A 174 -26.82 2.13 3.82
C GLY A 174 -26.20 2.08 5.24
N ASN A 175 -27.04 1.96 6.25
CA ASN A 175 -26.75 2.01 7.70
C ASN A 175 -25.88 0.86 8.30
N LYS A 176 -24.93 0.28 7.55
CA LYS A 176 -24.01 -0.75 8.05
C LYS A 176 -22.69 -0.11 8.49
N VAL A 177 -22.10 -0.63 9.56
CA VAL A 177 -20.77 -0.24 9.97
C VAL A 177 -19.78 -0.81 8.94
N LEU A 178 -19.33 0.05 8.03
CA LEU A 178 -18.39 -0.33 6.98
C LEU A 178 -16.96 -0.02 7.43
N PHE A 179 -16.08 -0.98 7.28
CA PHE A 179 -14.66 -0.84 7.48
C PHE A 179 -13.95 -1.11 6.15
N ILE A 180 -13.32 -0.08 5.56
CA ILE A 180 -12.83 -0.10 4.18
C ILE A 180 -11.30 0.00 4.17
N PRO A 181 -10.57 -1.11 4.41
CA PRO A 181 -9.11 -1.11 4.37
C PRO A 181 -8.59 -0.79 2.96
N GLY A 182 -7.50 -0.05 2.91
CA GLY A 182 -6.88 0.34 1.63
C GLY A 182 -7.56 1.53 0.93
N CYS A 183 -8.60 2.12 1.53
CA CYS A 183 -9.29 3.29 0.98
C CYS A 183 -9.52 4.39 2.01
N GLN A 184 -9.98 4.04 3.20
CA GLN A 184 -10.18 5.01 4.28
C GLN A 184 -8.93 5.14 5.14
N PRO A 185 -8.56 6.37 5.59
CA PRO A 185 -7.48 6.55 6.55
C PRO A 185 -7.75 5.76 7.83
N MET A 186 -6.82 4.88 8.21
CA MET A 186 -6.87 4.13 9.46
C MET A 186 -5.47 4.02 10.04
N LYS A 187 -5.35 3.76 11.34
CA LYS A 187 -4.06 3.46 11.96
C LYS A 187 -3.65 2.01 11.72
N TYR A 188 -2.35 1.74 11.75
CA TYR A 188 -1.83 0.39 11.58
C TYR A 188 -2.42 -0.61 12.59
N GLU A 189 -2.56 -0.22 13.85
CA GLU A 189 -3.17 -1.06 14.89
C GLU A 189 -4.62 -1.46 14.59
N GLU A 190 -5.36 -0.64 13.83
CA GLU A 190 -6.75 -0.91 13.49
C GLU A 190 -6.90 -2.06 12.47
N LEU A 191 -5.83 -2.43 11.76
CA LEU A 191 -5.86 -3.61 10.90
C LEU A 191 -6.17 -4.90 11.68
N ALA A 192 -5.76 -4.97 12.94
CA ALA A 192 -6.11 -6.08 13.83
C ALA A 192 -7.62 -6.26 14.02
N ARG A 193 -8.40 -5.19 13.83
CA ARG A 193 -9.86 -5.19 13.98
C ARG A 193 -10.61 -5.67 12.76
N LEU A 194 -9.92 -6.01 11.66
CA LEU A 194 -10.55 -6.65 10.50
C LEU A 194 -11.19 -7.99 10.86
N SER A 195 -10.62 -8.69 11.82
CA SER A 195 -11.19 -9.95 12.34
C SER A 195 -12.50 -9.78 13.10
N GLU A 196 -12.84 -8.57 13.57
CA GLU A 196 -14.10 -8.30 14.30
C GLU A 196 -15.33 -8.39 13.39
N ALA A 197 -15.16 -8.29 12.07
CA ALA A 197 -16.27 -8.29 11.14
C ALA A 197 -16.95 -9.67 11.03
N GLU A 198 -18.24 -9.65 10.75
CA GLU A 198 -19.01 -10.85 10.44
C GLU A 198 -18.67 -11.39 9.05
N MET A 199 -18.34 -10.48 8.11
CA MET A 199 -18.09 -10.83 6.72
C MET A 199 -17.18 -9.81 6.03
N ASN A 200 -16.41 -10.29 5.06
CA ASN A 200 -15.71 -9.46 4.06
C ASN A 200 -16.57 -9.39 2.79
N LEU A 201 -16.99 -8.20 2.39
CA LEU A 201 -17.65 -7.95 1.11
C LEU A 201 -16.62 -7.56 0.07
N VAL A 202 -16.37 -8.42 -0.90
CA VAL A 202 -15.43 -8.14 -2.01
C VAL A 202 -16.15 -7.36 -3.10
N VAL A 203 -15.76 -6.12 -3.30
CA VAL A 203 -16.39 -5.20 -4.28
C VAL A 203 -15.58 -5.01 -5.55
N HIS A 204 -14.36 -5.54 -5.59
CA HIS A 204 -13.48 -5.51 -6.76
C HIS A 204 -12.58 -6.75 -6.78
N PRO A 205 -12.22 -7.29 -7.97
CA PRO A 205 -11.40 -8.51 -8.08
C PRO A 205 -10.08 -8.46 -7.29
N ARG A 206 -9.43 -7.29 -7.18
CA ARG A 206 -8.20 -7.12 -6.38
C ARG A 206 -8.37 -7.51 -4.91
N GLY A 207 -9.57 -7.33 -4.37
CA GLY A 207 -9.88 -7.65 -2.98
C GLY A 207 -9.96 -9.16 -2.70
N LEU A 208 -10.10 -10.00 -3.73
CA LEU A 208 -10.33 -11.44 -3.55
C LEU A 208 -9.15 -12.13 -2.85
N VAL A 209 -7.92 -11.78 -3.21
CA VAL A 209 -6.71 -12.36 -2.58
C VAL A 209 -6.65 -11.99 -1.11
N VAL A 210 -6.93 -10.72 -0.78
CA VAL A 210 -6.96 -10.22 0.59
C VAL A 210 -8.09 -10.86 1.40
N ALA A 211 -9.27 -11.00 0.82
CA ALA A 211 -10.42 -11.62 1.49
C ALA A 211 -10.18 -13.12 1.79
N ARG A 212 -9.55 -13.85 0.87
CA ARG A 212 -9.13 -15.25 1.08
C ARG A 212 -8.11 -15.34 2.22
N TRP A 213 -7.11 -14.48 2.20
CA TRP A 213 -6.10 -14.43 3.26
C TRP A 213 -6.75 -14.16 4.64
N LEU A 214 -7.68 -13.20 4.72
CA LEU A 214 -8.44 -12.90 5.96
C LEU A 214 -9.33 -14.08 6.39
N GLN A 215 -9.89 -14.84 5.46
CA GLN A 215 -10.63 -16.04 5.80
C GLN A 215 -9.73 -17.11 6.42
N GLU A 216 -8.53 -17.30 5.88
CA GLU A 216 -7.59 -18.32 6.35
C GLU A 216 -6.94 -17.95 7.69
N HIS A 217 -6.61 -16.66 7.90
CA HIS A 217 -5.79 -16.22 9.04
C HIS A 217 -6.57 -15.47 10.12
N ALA A 218 -7.69 -14.84 9.78
CA ALA A 218 -8.53 -14.08 10.71
C ALA A 218 -9.95 -14.64 10.83
N HIS A 219 -10.25 -15.77 10.15
CA HIS A 219 -11.53 -16.50 10.20
C HIS A 219 -12.76 -15.61 9.90
N VAL A 220 -12.62 -14.69 8.95
CA VAL A 220 -13.73 -13.85 8.47
C VAL A 220 -14.16 -14.33 7.09
N PRO A 221 -15.38 -14.89 6.94
CA PRO A 221 -15.87 -15.35 5.65
C PRO A 221 -16.02 -14.19 4.67
N TYR A 222 -16.04 -14.47 3.37
CA TYR A 222 -16.24 -13.44 2.36
C TYR A 222 -17.38 -13.78 1.38
N SER A 223 -17.94 -12.72 0.81
CA SER A 223 -18.87 -12.76 -0.31
C SER A 223 -18.40 -11.82 -1.41
N ILE A 224 -18.63 -12.19 -2.64
CA ILE A 224 -18.31 -11.36 -3.83
C ILE A 224 -19.61 -10.68 -4.26
N GLN A 225 -19.48 -9.38 -4.55
CA GLN A 225 -20.60 -8.58 -5.04
C GLN A 225 -20.58 -8.49 -6.57
#